data_a4ac8c8fc3e95a784e505750d9fd4576
#
_entry.id   a4ac8c8fc3e95a784e505750d9fd4576
#
_cell.length_a   1.000
_cell.length_b   1.000
_cell.length_c   1.000
_cell.angle_alpha   90.00
_cell.angle_beta   90.00
_cell.angle_gamma   90.00
#
_symmetry.space_group_name_H-M   'P 1'
#
loop_
_entity.id
_entity.type
_entity.pdbx_description
1 polymer ?
#
loop_
_entity_poly.entity_id
_entity_poly.type
_entity_poly.pdbx_seq_one_letter_code
_entity_poly.pdbx_strand_id
1 'polypeptide(L)'
;MPVICVNPSNSSDKEIVDGLSKQNEDLRLFLSDELEDSFKSSLPGKKAIGDILDDTHISTASSGAFCGVFFEDKDAKLRSIFINAIEDSSLKRIIWISQSDPDEKILNLKN
;
A
#
# COMPACT_ATOMS: atom_id res chain seq x y z
N MET A 1 -10.46 -9.13 8.83
CA MET A 1 -10.31 -7.65 8.80
C MET A 1 -9.75 -7.22 7.45
N PRO A 2 -10.28 -6.15 6.86
CA PRO A 2 -9.80 -5.71 5.55
C PRO A 2 -8.36 -5.19 5.62
N VAL A 3 -7.56 -5.58 4.64
CA VAL A 3 -6.17 -5.16 4.49
C VAL A 3 -6.02 -4.49 3.14
N ILE A 4 -5.33 -3.36 3.08
CA ILE A 4 -5.00 -2.72 1.81
C ILE A 4 -3.48 -2.74 1.62
N CYS A 5 -3.04 -3.16 0.43
CA CYS A 5 -1.64 -3.11 0.01
C CYS A 5 -1.48 -1.99 -1.00
N VAL A 6 -0.60 -1.04 -0.71
CA VAL A 6 -0.40 0.15 -1.53
C VAL A 6 0.95 0.05 -2.24
N ASN A 7 0.91 0.07 -3.57
CA ASN A 7 2.08 0.13 -4.46
C ASN A 7 2.98 -1.12 -4.50
N PRO A 8 2.44 -2.35 -4.51
CA PRO A 8 3.28 -3.50 -4.86
C PRO A 8 3.71 -3.36 -6.32
N SER A 9 5.01 -3.44 -6.60
CA SER A 9 5.53 -3.09 -7.91
C SER A 9 6.56 -4.06 -8.50
N ASN A 10 6.94 -5.09 -7.75
CA ASN A 10 7.93 -6.08 -8.23
C ASN A 10 7.58 -7.47 -7.73
N SER A 11 8.37 -8.47 -8.12
CA SER A 11 8.09 -9.87 -7.77
C SER A 11 8.19 -10.14 -6.27
N SER A 12 9.08 -9.47 -5.56
CA SER A 12 9.19 -9.60 -4.10
C SER A 12 7.94 -9.07 -3.41
N ASP A 13 7.43 -7.93 -3.86
CA ASP A 13 6.18 -7.37 -3.35
C ASP A 13 5.01 -8.31 -3.62
N LYS A 14 4.97 -8.90 -4.81
CA LYS A 14 3.93 -9.85 -5.18
C LYS A 14 3.91 -11.06 -4.25
N GLU A 15 5.07 -11.57 -3.86
CA GLU A 15 5.15 -12.69 -2.90
C GLU A 15 4.51 -12.33 -1.56
N ILE A 16 4.73 -11.12 -1.08
CA ILE A 16 4.12 -10.63 0.16
C ILE A 16 2.59 -10.54 0.00
N VAL A 17 2.13 -9.98 -1.11
CA VAL A 17 0.69 -9.85 -1.39
C VAL A 17 0.04 -11.23 -1.49
N ASP A 18 0.67 -12.17 -2.18
CA ASP A 18 0.16 -13.53 -2.31
C ASP A 18 0.04 -14.22 -0.94
N GLY A 19 1.03 -14.02 -0.08
CA GLY A 19 0.99 -14.54 1.29
C GLY A 19 -0.15 -13.94 2.10
N LEU A 20 -0.37 -12.65 1.98
CA LEU A 20 -1.47 -11.98 2.68
C LEU A 20 -2.83 -12.43 2.17
N SER A 21 -2.96 -12.71 0.87
CA SER A 21 -4.24 -13.15 0.29
C SER A 21 -4.67 -14.50 0.83
N LYS A 22 -3.74 -15.33 1.23
CA LYS A 22 -4.05 -16.65 1.82
C LYS A 22 -4.64 -16.55 3.23
N GLN A 23 -4.38 -15.42 3.91
CA GLN A 23 -4.79 -15.23 5.30
C GLN A 23 -5.95 -14.23 5.45
N ASN A 24 -6.25 -13.46 4.40
CA ASN A 24 -7.26 -12.40 4.47
C ASN A 24 -8.20 -12.50 3.29
N GLU A 25 -9.49 -12.71 3.57
CA GLU A 25 -10.52 -12.79 2.55
C GLU A 25 -10.82 -11.45 1.89
N ASP A 26 -10.65 -10.36 2.63
CA ASP A 26 -10.90 -9.01 2.13
C ASP A 26 -9.55 -8.29 1.95
N LEU A 27 -8.88 -8.64 0.88
CA LEU A 27 -7.62 -8.00 0.48
C LEU A 27 -7.91 -6.99 -0.62
N ARG A 28 -7.42 -5.78 -0.43
CA ARG A 28 -7.53 -4.68 -1.39
C ARG A 28 -6.14 -4.25 -1.82
N LEU A 29 -6.04 -3.75 -3.05
CA LEU A 29 -4.78 -3.25 -3.59
C LEU A 29 -4.99 -1.85 -4.16
N PHE A 30 -4.03 -0.97 -3.95
CA PHE A 30 -3.94 0.29 -4.70
C PHE A 30 -2.71 0.22 -5.58
N LEU A 31 -2.91 0.24 -6.89
CA LEU A 31 -1.86 0.03 -7.88
C LEU A 31 -1.64 1.29 -8.70
N SER A 32 -0.36 1.56 -9.02
CA SER A 32 -0.02 2.62 -9.96
C SER A 32 -0.58 2.30 -11.34
N ASP A 33 -1.14 3.31 -12.00
CA ASP A 33 -1.61 3.20 -13.38
C ASP A 33 -0.46 2.98 -14.38
N GLU A 34 0.77 3.21 -13.96
CA GLU A 34 1.96 3.00 -14.78
C GLU A 34 2.44 1.54 -14.80
N LEU A 35 1.92 0.68 -13.92
CA LEU A 35 2.31 -0.73 -13.91
C LEU A 35 1.82 -1.44 -15.17
N GLU A 36 2.58 -2.45 -15.60
CA GLU A 36 2.17 -3.28 -16.73
C GLU A 36 0.88 -4.04 -16.42
N ASP A 37 0.02 -4.17 -17.43
CA ASP A 37 -1.28 -4.84 -17.28
C ASP A 37 -1.12 -6.29 -16.84
N SER A 38 -0.13 -6.99 -17.34
CA SER A 38 0.14 -8.38 -16.97
C SER A 38 0.47 -8.50 -15.49
N PHE A 39 1.24 -7.56 -14.96
CA PHE A 39 1.57 -7.55 -13.53
C PHE A 39 0.34 -7.27 -12.68
N LYS A 40 -0.43 -6.24 -13.05
CA LYS A 40 -1.68 -5.89 -12.34
C LYS A 40 -2.64 -7.08 -12.30
N SER A 41 -2.79 -7.78 -13.41
CA SER A 41 -3.69 -8.94 -13.51
C SER A 41 -3.22 -10.13 -12.69
N SER A 42 -1.93 -10.24 -12.43
CA SER A 42 -1.35 -11.35 -11.67
C SER A 42 -1.58 -11.25 -10.16
N LEU A 43 -1.94 -10.06 -9.68
CA LEU A 43 -2.12 -9.83 -8.24
C LEU A 43 -3.51 -10.23 -7.78
N PRO A 44 -3.65 -10.84 -6.59
CA PRO A 44 -4.96 -11.20 -6.04
C PRO A 44 -5.65 -10.00 -5.40
N GLY A 45 -6.96 -10.10 -5.16
CA GLY A 45 -7.71 -9.12 -4.39
C GLY A 45 -8.43 -8.09 -5.25
N LYS A 46 -9.10 -7.17 -4.57
CA LYS A 46 -9.80 -6.06 -5.22
C LYS A 46 -8.82 -4.93 -5.52
N LYS A 47 -8.87 -4.42 -6.75
CA LYS A 47 -7.87 -3.46 -7.22
C LYS A 47 -8.48 -2.09 -7.45
N ALA A 48 -7.85 -1.06 -6.88
CA ALA A 48 -8.05 0.34 -7.26
C ALA A 48 -6.78 0.77 -7.99
N ILE A 49 -6.94 1.43 -9.13
CA ILE A 49 -5.82 1.83 -9.98
C ILE A 49 -5.85 3.34 -10.14
N GLY A 50 -4.73 3.98 -9.93
CA GLY A 50 -4.64 5.43 -10.07
C GLY A 50 -3.23 5.95 -9.95
N ASP A 51 -3.10 7.26 -9.75
CA ASP A 51 -1.81 7.92 -9.57
C ASP A 51 -1.29 7.62 -8.16
N ILE A 52 -0.13 6.96 -8.08
CA ILE A 52 0.47 6.60 -6.80
C ILE A 52 0.92 7.84 -6.01
N LEU A 53 1.00 9.00 -6.64
CA LEU A 53 1.34 10.25 -5.97
C LEU A 53 0.10 11.01 -5.47
N ASP A 54 -1.09 10.44 -5.63
CA ASP A 54 -2.35 11.05 -5.16
C ASP A 54 -2.73 10.49 -3.79
N ASP A 55 -2.32 11.18 -2.74
CA ASP A 55 -2.57 10.76 -1.35
C ASP A 55 -4.07 10.69 -1.01
N THR A 56 -4.87 11.56 -1.59
CA THR A 56 -6.33 11.56 -1.38
C THR A 56 -6.96 10.29 -1.95
N HIS A 57 -6.53 9.87 -3.13
CA HIS A 57 -7.04 8.64 -3.74
C HIS A 57 -6.65 7.41 -2.90
N ILE A 58 -5.41 7.40 -2.39
CA ILE A 58 -4.93 6.32 -1.53
C ILE A 58 -5.76 6.27 -0.24
N SER A 59 -5.98 7.41 0.41
CA SER A 59 -6.76 7.42 1.65
C SER A 59 -8.21 7.02 1.43
N THR A 60 -8.81 7.41 0.30
CA THR A 60 -10.17 7.01 -0.08
C THR A 60 -10.25 5.49 -0.31
N ALA A 61 -9.28 4.93 -1.02
CA ALA A 61 -9.22 3.49 -1.27
C ALA A 61 -9.01 2.69 0.03
N SER A 62 -8.39 3.30 1.03
CA SER A 62 -8.15 2.69 2.34
C SER A 62 -9.37 2.73 3.26
N SER A 63 -10.45 3.38 2.85
CA SER A 63 -11.64 3.54 3.69
C SER A 63 -12.20 2.19 4.13
N GLY A 64 -12.37 2.02 5.43
CA GLY A 64 -12.85 0.77 6.01
C GLY A 64 -11.78 -0.31 6.18
N ALA A 65 -10.55 -0.09 5.73
CA ALA A 65 -9.46 -1.03 5.96
C ALA A 65 -8.92 -0.87 7.39
N PHE A 66 -8.50 -1.97 7.98
CA PHE A 66 -7.89 -1.97 9.32
C PHE A 66 -6.38 -1.83 9.23
N CYS A 67 -5.75 -2.54 8.31
CA CYS A 67 -4.30 -2.59 8.15
C CYS A 67 -3.90 -2.09 6.76
N GLY A 68 -2.88 -1.26 6.68
CA GLY A 68 -2.28 -0.82 5.43
C GLY A 68 -0.85 -1.32 5.31
N VAL A 69 -0.52 -1.97 4.20
CA VAL A 69 0.82 -2.43 3.87
C VAL A 69 1.33 -1.52 2.75
N PHE A 70 2.33 -0.70 3.04
CA PHE A 70 2.83 0.31 2.12
C PHE A 70 4.19 -0.10 1.59
N PHE A 71 4.28 -0.23 0.28
CA PHE A 71 5.52 -0.62 -0.41
C PHE A 71 6.20 0.63 -0.94
N GLU A 72 7.23 1.08 -0.25
CA GLU A 72 8.03 2.22 -0.67
C GLU A 72 9.04 1.77 -1.73
N ASP A 73 9.09 2.47 -2.85
CA ASP A 73 10.10 2.21 -3.87
C ASP A 73 11.17 3.30 -3.83
N LYS A 74 11.94 3.44 -4.90
CA LYS A 74 13.07 4.37 -4.96
C LYS A 74 12.68 5.84 -5.10
N ASP A 75 11.41 6.13 -5.39
CA ASP A 75 10.94 7.52 -5.53
C ASP A 75 10.80 8.14 -4.13
N ALA A 76 11.66 9.09 -3.83
CA ALA A 76 11.67 9.76 -2.53
C ALA A 76 10.35 10.50 -2.22
N LYS A 77 9.57 10.83 -3.23
CA LYS A 77 8.27 11.49 -3.05
C LYS A 77 7.24 10.58 -2.41
N LEU A 78 7.35 9.27 -2.59
CA LEU A 78 6.36 8.32 -2.08
C LEU A 78 6.27 8.34 -0.57
N ARG A 79 7.38 8.53 0.11
CA ARG A 79 7.40 8.55 1.58
C ARG A 79 6.43 9.59 2.15
N SER A 80 6.52 10.83 1.66
CA SER A 80 5.67 11.91 2.12
C SER A 80 4.20 11.70 1.69
N ILE A 81 3.99 11.19 0.48
CA ILE A 81 2.63 10.89 -0.02
C ILE A 81 1.96 9.82 0.85
N PHE A 82 2.67 8.74 1.16
CA PHE A 82 2.12 7.67 1.98
C PHE A 82 1.85 8.13 3.42
N ILE A 83 2.75 8.92 4.01
CA ILE A 83 2.53 9.49 5.34
C ILE A 83 1.26 10.33 5.36
N ASN A 84 1.06 11.21 4.37
CA ASN A 84 -0.15 12.02 4.27
C ASN A 84 -1.41 11.16 4.13
N ALA A 85 -1.36 10.14 3.29
CA ALA A 85 -2.49 9.24 3.11
C ALA A 85 -2.85 8.50 4.41
N ILE A 86 -1.84 8.04 5.14
CA ILE A 86 -2.04 7.35 6.42
C ILE A 86 -2.68 8.28 7.45
N GLU A 87 -2.20 9.52 7.55
CA GLU A 87 -2.73 10.50 8.50
C GLU A 87 -4.20 10.83 8.22
N ASP A 88 -4.59 10.85 6.95
CA ASP A 88 -5.97 11.12 6.54
C ASP A 88 -6.87 9.88 6.57
N SER A 89 -6.31 8.71 6.84
CA SER A 89 -7.04 7.44 6.79
C SER A 89 -7.51 7.02 8.19
N SER A 90 -8.38 6.00 8.22
CA SER A 90 -8.81 5.36 9.46
C SER A 90 -8.01 4.09 9.77
N LEU A 91 -6.90 3.85 9.08
CA LEU A 91 -6.05 2.69 9.30
C LEU A 91 -5.55 2.63 10.76
N LYS A 92 -5.60 1.45 11.35
CA LYS A 92 -5.19 1.21 12.75
C LYS A 92 -3.82 0.55 12.85
N ARG A 93 -3.37 -0.12 11.80
CA ARG A 93 -2.09 -0.81 11.76
C ARG A 93 -1.40 -0.52 10.44
N ILE A 94 -0.11 -0.24 10.51
CA ILE A 94 0.71 0.07 9.34
C ILE A 94 1.88 -0.89 9.29
N ILE A 95 2.10 -1.48 8.12
CA ILE A 95 3.30 -2.24 7.80
C ILE A 95 4.00 -1.47 6.69
N TRP A 96 5.23 -1.07 6.94
CA TRP A 96 6.01 -0.28 5.98
C TRP A 96 7.14 -1.13 5.44
N ILE A 97 7.16 -1.33 4.13
CA ILE A 97 8.18 -2.11 3.45
C ILE A 97 9.06 -1.16 2.65
N SER A 98 10.31 -1.07 3.02
CA SER A 98 11.25 -0.12 2.44
C SER A 98 12.61 -0.79 2.25
N GLN A 99 13.38 -0.28 1.29
CA GLN A 99 14.76 -0.71 1.07
C GLN A 99 15.76 0.21 1.79
N SER A 100 15.28 1.25 2.47
CA SER A 100 16.10 2.19 3.23
C SER A 100 15.63 2.25 4.67
N ASP A 101 16.47 2.82 5.55
CA ASP A 101 16.12 2.95 6.96
C ASP A 101 14.92 3.87 7.15
N PRO A 102 13.98 3.53 8.04
CA PRO A 102 12.85 4.41 8.34
C PRO A 102 13.33 5.65 9.09
N ASP A 103 12.67 6.78 8.85
CA ASP A 103 12.91 8.00 9.60
C ASP A 103 11.93 8.12 10.79
N GLU A 104 12.08 9.17 11.57
CA GLU A 104 11.24 9.38 12.75
C GLU A 104 9.76 9.51 12.41
N LYS A 105 9.43 10.08 11.26
CA LYS A 105 8.03 10.24 10.85
C LYS A 105 7.37 8.89 10.64
N ILE A 106 8.09 7.94 10.05
CA ILE A 106 7.57 6.58 9.84
C ILE A 106 7.43 5.87 11.18
N LEU A 107 8.46 5.96 12.03
CA LEU A 107 8.46 5.27 13.31
C LEU A 107 7.35 5.76 14.25
N ASN A 108 6.90 6.99 14.08
CA ASN A 108 5.87 7.58 14.92
C ASN A 108 4.44 7.49 14.33
N LEU A 109 4.29 6.84 13.17
CA LEU A 109 2.98 6.67 12.56
C LEU A 109 2.14 5.66 13.34
N LYS A 110 0.97 6.06 13.76
CA LYS A 110 -0.10 5.18 14.25
C LYS A 110 0.35 4.00 15.12
N ASN A 111 1.17 4.30 16.09
CA ASN A 111 1.63 3.30 17.05
C ASN A 111 0.63 3.05 18.16
#